data_3a5ee016539f673e5909238d1fac4cd5
#
_entry.id   3a5ee016539f673e5909238d1fac4cd5
#
_cell.length_a   1.000
_cell.length_b   1.000
_cell.length_c   1.000
_cell.angle_alpha   90.00
_cell.angle_beta   90.00
_cell.angle_gamma   90.00
#
_symmetry.space_group_name_H-M   'P 1'
#
loop_
_entity.id
_entity.type
_entity.pdbx_description
1 polymer ?
#
loop_
_entity_poly.entity_id
_entity_poly.type
_entity_poly.pdbx_seq_one_letter_code
_entity_poly.pdbx_strand_id
1 'polypeptide(L)'
;MTKISKKTVLVGLSGGIDSATAAKLLKQVGFNVVGVHLRLWHKKPSVLKEREDLVKGVAQKIQIPLIIYNAQKEFKKYVIDYFLKELKNGRTPNPCIDCNYFIKFKILSQLASKLKADYIATGHYARIKKIKKNNKVIYELLKGKDKNKDQSYFLWRLNQNILKKTIFPLGEFKKEEVKKMADFWQIKITKSIKESQNLCFTNDLEKFILKNFKTHKGAIIDLTKNKKVGEHLGIYFYTIGQRKNIRVPYKEPYYVVKKDKKTNQLFIAPASKKEFFQSNEIELERINFVSHKPKLPLKCEVKIRYRSQFIKAILFQKYKKYHLKILKPVSFVTPGQSAVFYQKEKLIGGGVIK
;
A
#
# COMPACT_ATOMS: atom_id res chain seq x y z
N MET A 1 17.47 9.77 -42.96
CA MET A 1 17.43 9.83 -41.49
C MET A 1 16.27 8.98 -41.02
N THR A 2 16.50 7.78 -40.54
CA THR A 2 15.50 6.90 -39.97
C THR A 2 15.01 7.55 -38.67
N LYS A 3 13.74 8.01 -38.64
CA LYS A 3 13.08 8.49 -37.40
C LYS A 3 13.11 7.35 -36.39
N ILE A 4 13.99 7.42 -35.38
CA ILE A 4 13.95 6.52 -34.25
C ILE A 4 12.58 6.74 -33.60
N SER A 5 11.70 5.76 -33.71
CA SER A 5 10.36 5.80 -33.12
C SER A 5 10.50 6.04 -31.62
N LYS A 6 9.95 7.16 -31.11
CA LYS A 6 9.96 7.48 -29.70
C LYS A 6 9.16 6.40 -28.94
N LYS A 7 9.78 5.79 -27.94
CA LYS A 7 9.10 4.80 -27.09
C LYS A 7 7.90 5.42 -26.39
N THR A 8 6.80 4.71 -26.37
CA THR A 8 5.54 5.16 -25.75
C THR A 8 5.43 4.67 -24.31
N VAL A 9 5.05 5.57 -23.39
CA VAL A 9 4.82 5.26 -21.98
C VAL A 9 3.44 5.71 -21.52
N LEU A 10 2.68 4.81 -20.91
CA LEU A 10 1.42 5.13 -20.24
C LEU A 10 1.70 5.53 -18.79
N VAL A 11 1.34 6.75 -18.41
CA VAL A 11 1.58 7.27 -17.05
C VAL A 11 0.27 7.36 -16.28
N GLY A 12 0.20 6.65 -15.17
CA GLY A 12 -0.95 6.76 -14.25
C GLY A 12 -1.04 8.15 -13.64
N LEU A 13 -2.05 8.93 -14.01
CA LEU A 13 -2.32 10.29 -13.50
C LEU A 13 -3.41 10.26 -12.43
N SER A 14 -3.07 10.73 -11.23
CA SER A 14 -4.02 10.85 -10.11
C SER A 14 -4.54 12.27 -9.88
N GLY A 15 -4.02 13.24 -10.63
CA GLY A 15 -4.21 14.67 -10.37
C GLY A 15 -3.28 15.24 -9.29
N GLY A 16 -2.47 14.40 -8.61
CA GLY A 16 -1.49 14.85 -7.64
C GLY A 16 -0.15 15.22 -8.27
N ILE A 17 0.61 16.08 -7.56
CA ILE A 17 1.90 16.64 -7.99
C ILE A 17 2.89 15.56 -8.45
N ASP A 18 2.99 14.43 -7.72
CA ASP A 18 3.95 13.38 -8.04
C ASP A 18 3.68 12.74 -9.41
N SER A 19 2.42 12.41 -9.72
CA SER A 19 2.07 11.81 -11.00
C SER A 19 2.24 12.79 -12.16
N ALA A 20 1.95 14.07 -11.94
CA ALA A 20 2.11 15.12 -12.94
C ALA A 20 3.60 15.37 -13.23
N THR A 21 4.43 15.48 -12.19
CA THR A 21 5.88 15.65 -12.31
C THR A 21 6.52 14.45 -13.01
N ALA A 22 6.09 13.22 -12.66
CA ALA A 22 6.55 12.00 -13.32
C ALA A 22 6.26 12.01 -14.83
N ALA A 23 5.06 12.43 -15.23
CA ALA A 23 4.68 12.54 -16.63
C ALA A 23 5.50 13.60 -17.38
N LYS A 24 5.71 14.78 -16.76
CA LYS A 24 6.50 15.86 -17.35
C LYS A 24 7.97 15.47 -17.52
N LEU A 25 8.57 14.82 -16.52
CA LEU A 25 9.93 14.28 -16.61
C LEU A 25 10.08 13.33 -17.79
N LEU A 26 9.19 12.36 -17.94
CA LEU A 26 9.24 11.40 -19.03
C LEU A 26 9.10 12.07 -20.43
N LYS A 27 8.25 13.09 -20.54
CA LYS A 27 8.12 13.88 -21.75
C LYS A 27 9.42 14.63 -22.09
N GLN A 28 10.08 15.22 -21.07
CA GLN A 28 11.34 15.94 -21.28
C GLN A 28 12.49 15.03 -21.70
N VAL A 29 12.55 13.81 -21.18
CA VAL A 29 13.58 12.83 -21.62
C VAL A 29 13.22 12.13 -22.92
N GLY A 30 12.19 12.60 -23.64
CA GLY A 30 11.92 12.22 -25.02
C GLY A 30 10.94 11.08 -25.24
N PHE A 31 10.24 10.59 -24.21
CA PHE A 31 9.16 9.61 -24.39
C PHE A 31 7.92 10.24 -25.05
N ASN A 32 7.20 9.42 -25.80
CA ASN A 32 5.82 9.69 -26.18
C ASN A 32 4.93 9.33 -24.97
N VAL A 33 4.43 10.34 -24.24
CA VAL A 33 3.72 10.17 -22.99
C VAL A 33 2.23 10.23 -23.20
N VAL A 34 1.49 9.23 -22.70
CA VAL A 34 0.04 9.20 -22.64
C VAL A 34 -0.39 9.10 -21.18
N GLY A 35 -1.17 10.06 -20.69
CA GLY A 35 -1.75 10.05 -19.36
C GLY A 35 -2.89 9.03 -19.28
N VAL A 36 -2.97 8.29 -18.19
CA VAL A 36 -4.09 7.38 -17.89
C VAL A 36 -4.65 7.72 -16.52
N HIS A 37 -5.88 8.20 -16.50
CA HIS A 37 -6.64 8.38 -15.27
C HIS A 37 -7.53 7.16 -15.02
N LEU A 38 -7.38 6.54 -13.85
CA LEU A 38 -8.25 5.45 -13.41
C LEU A 38 -9.37 6.04 -12.58
N ARG A 39 -10.60 6.07 -13.12
CA ARG A 39 -11.81 6.45 -12.41
C ARG A 39 -12.09 5.37 -11.36
N LEU A 40 -11.77 5.65 -10.11
CA LEU A 40 -11.99 4.73 -8.99
C LEU A 40 -13.40 4.95 -8.42
N TRP A 41 -13.87 3.96 -7.67
CA TRP A 41 -15.15 4.10 -6.98
C TRP A 41 -15.08 5.20 -5.91
N HIS A 42 -16.11 6.03 -5.87
CA HIS A 42 -16.34 7.00 -4.80
C HIS A 42 -17.84 7.15 -4.54
N LYS A 43 -18.24 7.39 -3.27
CA LYS A 43 -19.63 7.50 -2.86
C LYS A 43 -20.34 8.71 -3.50
N LYS A 44 -19.62 9.83 -3.68
CA LYS A 44 -20.14 11.07 -4.23
C LYS A 44 -19.71 11.22 -5.70
N PRO A 45 -20.62 11.26 -6.67
CA PRO A 45 -20.29 11.47 -8.08
C PRO A 45 -19.55 12.80 -8.35
N SER A 46 -19.89 13.87 -7.62
CA SER A 46 -19.22 15.18 -7.73
C SER A 46 -17.71 15.07 -7.54
N VAL A 47 -17.24 14.28 -6.54
CA VAL A 47 -15.81 14.07 -6.29
C VAL A 47 -15.13 13.37 -7.47
N LEU A 48 -15.81 12.50 -8.18
CA LEU A 48 -15.26 11.85 -9.38
C LEU A 48 -15.08 12.88 -10.50
N LYS A 49 -16.09 13.73 -10.72
CA LYS A 49 -16.02 14.80 -11.73
C LYS A 49 -14.90 15.79 -11.41
N GLU A 50 -14.83 16.29 -10.19
CA GLU A 50 -13.75 17.18 -9.74
C GLU A 50 -12.34 16.58 -9.98
N ARG A 51 -12.16 15.29 -9.67
CA ARG A 51 -10.88 14.60 -9.92
C ARG A 51 -10.56 14.49 -11.40
N GLU A 52 -11.56 14.19 -12.24
CA GLU A 52 -11.36 14.11 -13.68
C GLU A 52 -11.02 15.45 -14.28
N ASP A 53 -11.71 16.52 -13.88
CA ASP A 53 -11.45 17.86 -14.38
C ASP A 53 -10.06 18.33 -13.99
N LEU A 54 -9.63 18.02 -12.74
CA LEU A 54 -8.27 18.28 -12.31
C LEU A 54 -7.22 17.54 -13.16
N VAL A 55 -7.45 16.26 -13.44
CA VAL A 55 -6.51 15.45 -14.25
C VAL A 55 -6.49 15.93 -15.71
N LYS A 56 -7.63 16.33 -16.27
CA LYS A 56 -7.71 16.97 -17.60
C LYS A 56 -6.85 18.23 -17.65
N GLY A 57 -7.00 19.12 -16.65
CA GLY A 57 -6.19 20.33 -16.55
C GLY A 57 -4.68 20.03 -16.45
N VAL A 58 -4.30 19.02 -15.67
CA VAL A 58 -2.89 18.56 -15.59
C VAL A 58 -2.40 18.05 -16.94
N ALA A 59 -3.16 17.19 -17.62
CA ALA A 59 -2.77 16.64 -18.91
C ALA A 59 -2.63 17.73 -19.98
N GLN A 60 -3.56 18.70 -20.01
CA GLN A 60 -3.51 19.87 -20.89
C GLN A 60 -2.28 20.73 -20.59
N LYS A 61 -1.99 21.03 -19.32
CA LYS A 61 -0.80 21.82 -18.92
C LYS A 61 0.51 21.16 -19.35
N ILE A 62 0.59 19.83 -19.23
CA ILE A 62 1.77 19.07 -19.66
C ILE A 62 1.77 18.85 -21.18
N GLN A 63 0.64 19.07 -21.84
CA GLN A 63 0.41 18.84 -23.26
C GLN A 63 0.64 17.36 -23.64
N ILE A 64 -0.11 16.47 -23.00
CA ILE A 64 -0.14 15.02 -23.29
C ILE A 64 -1.58 14.56 -23.50
N PRO A 65 -1.81 13.55 -24.38
CA PRO A 65 -3.12 12.93 -24.49
C PRO A 65 -3.49 12.24 -23.17
N LEU A 66 -4.80 12.17 -22.87
CA LEU A 66 -5.34 11.60 -21.65
C LEU A 66 -6.40 10.54 -21.98
N ILE A 67 -6.26 9.37 -21.37
CA ILE A 67 -7.24 8.29 -21.34
C ILE A 67 -7.89 8.25 -19.97
N ILE A 68 -9.22 8.27 -19.91
CA ILE A 68 -9.97 8.01 -18.66
C ILE A 68 -10.51 6.59 -18.74
N TYR A 69 -10.04 5.73 -17.86
CA TYR A 69 -10.46 4.34 -17.76
C TYR A 69 -11.37 4.14 -16.55
N ASN A 70 -12.56 3.58 -16.77
CA ASN A 70 -13.49 3.28 -15.67
C ASN A 70 -13.09 1.99 -14.95
N ALA A 71 -12.42 2.13 -13.81
CA ALA A 71 -11.96 1.04 -12.95
C ALA A 71 -12.85 0.82 -11.71
N GLN A 72 -14.10 1.36 -11.70
CA GLN A 72 -14.96 1.34 -10.51
C GLN A 72 -15.34 -0.09 -10.09
N LYS A 73 -15.64 -0.97 -11.05
CA LYS A 73 -16.01 -2.37 -10.79
C LYS A 73 -14.84 -3.15 -10.18
N GLU A 74 -13.65 -3.04 -10.78
CA GLU A 74 -12.43 -3.68 -10.30
C GLU A 74 -12.04 -3.14 -8.92
N PHE A 75 -12.12 -1.81 -8.73
CA PHE A 75 -11.79 -1.18 -7.47
C PHE A 75 -12.74 -1.64 -6.35
N LYS A 76 -14.04 -1.70 -6.62
CA LYS A 76 -15.01 -2.24 -5.66
C LYS A 76 -14.62 -3.68 -5.28
N LYS A 77 -14.44 -4.56 -6.26
CA LYS A 77 -14.15 -5.99 -6.06
C LYS A 77 -12.84 -6.24 -5.29
N TYR A 78 -11.74 -5.65 -5.76
CA TYR A 78 -10.40 -5.99 -5.25
C TYR A 78 -9.94 -5.13 -4.08
N VAL A 79 -10.58 -3.98 -3.85
CA VAL A 79 -10.15 -3.05 -2.79
C VAL A 79 -11.22 -2.95 -1.71
N ILE A 80 -12.46 -2.58 -2.06
CA ILE A 80 -13.51 -2.33 -1.07
C ILE A 80 -14.06 -3.63 -0.50
N ASP A 81 -14.50 -4.55 -1.35
CA ASP A 81 -15.09 -5.82 -0.91
C ASP A 81 -14.06 -6.67 -0.16
N TYR A 82 -12.79 -6.66 -0.61
CA TYR A 82 -11.68 -7.27 0.11
C TYR A 82 -11.49 -6.64 1.50
N PHE A 83 -11.45 -5.30 1.57
CA PHE A 83 -11.30 -4.57 2.82
C PHE A 83 -12.41 -4.93 3.82
N LEU A 84 -13.67 -4.90 3.39
CA LEU A 84 -14.81 -5.25 4.22
C LEU A 84 -14.77 -6.71 4.66
N LYS A 85 -14.41 -7.64 3.77
CA LYS A 85 -14.27 -9.06 4.10
C LYS A 85 -13.23 -9.28 5.21
N GLU A 86 -12.07 -8.65 5.12
CA GLU A 86 -11.02 -8.79 6.13
C GLU A 86 -11.44 -8.17 7.48
N LEU A 87 -12.10 -7.01 7.46
CA LEU A 87 -12.66 -6.43 8.70
C LEU A 87 -13.68 -7.35 9.35
N LYS A 88 -14.59 -7.95 8.57
CA LYS A 88 -15.56 -8.94 9.05
C LYS A 88 -14.89 -10.16 9.69
N ASN A 89 -13.68 -10.48 9.26
CA ASN A 89 -12.86 -11.54 9.83
C ASN A 89 -12.02 -11.09 11.04
N GLY A 90 -12.24 -9.89 11.56
CA GLY A 90 -11.49 -9.34 12.68
C GLY A 90 -10.06 -8.90 12.31
N ARG A 91 -9.70 -8.87 11.02
CA ARG A 91 -8.36 -8.48 10.55
C ARG A 91 -8.30 -7.00 10.21
N THR A 92 -7.12 -6.45 10.08
CA THR A 92 -6.91 -5.04 9.69
C THR A 92 -6.10 -4.98 8.39
N PRO A 93 -6.75 -5.04 7.22
CA PRO A 93 -6.06 -5.10 5.93
C PRO A 93 -5.41 -3.77 5.53
N ASN A 94 -4.42 -3.85 4.63
CA ASN A 94 -3.89 -2.70 3.92
C ASN A 94 -4.35 -2.71 2.46
N PRO A 95 -5.48 -2.05 2.13
CA PRO A 95 -6.06 -2.11 0.79
C PRO A 95 -5.21 -1.43 -0.29
N CYS A 96 -4.23 -0.58 0.10
CA CYS A 96 -3.35 0.11 -0.86
C CYS A 96 -2.45 -0.86 -1.63
N ILE A 97 -2.09 -2.00 -1.04
CA ILE A 97 -1.27 -3.02 -1.70
C ILE A 97 -2.04 -3.69 -2.82
N ASP A 98 -3.30 -4.08 -2.55
CA ASP A 98 -4.17 -4.68 -3.56
C ASP A 98 -4.57 -3.66 -4.63
N CYS A 99 -4.81 -2.40 -4.25
CA CYS A 99 -5.04 -1.30 -5.19
C CYS A 99 -3.85 -1.12 -6.13
N ASN A 100 -2.62 -1.09 -5.64
CA ASN A 100 -1.44 -0.99 -6.50
C ASN A 100 -1.39 -2.16 -7.47
N TYR A 101 -1.49 -3.40 -6.98
CA TYR A 101 -1.36 -4.58 -7.84
C TYR A 101 -2.51 -4.73 -8.84
N PHE A 102 -3.77 -4.81 -8.37
CA PHE A 102 -4.91 -5.14 -9.21
C PHE A 102 -5.44 -3.96 -10.02
N ILE A 103 -5.35 -2.75 -9.48
CA ILE A 103 -5.94 -1.57 -10.12
C ILE A 103 -4.89 -0.81 -10.91
N LYS A 104 -3.85 -0.29 -10.23
CA LYS A 104 -2.89 0.57 -10.93
C LYS A 104 -2.05 -0.22 -11.94
N PHE A 105 -1.26 -1.18 -11.46
CA PHE A 105 -0.27 -1.82 -12.33
C PHE A 105 -0.88 -2.83 -13.30
N LYS A 106 -1.86 -3.64 -12.88
CA LYS A 106 -2.50 -4.61 -13.77
C LYS A 106 -3.28 -3.92 -14.89
N ILE A 107 -4.10 -2.91 -14.58
CA ILE A 107 -4.88 -2.18 -15.60
C ILE A 107 -3.94 -1.41 -16.53
N LEU A 108 -2.96 -0.66 -16.00
CA LEU A 108 -1.97 0.01 -16.83
C LEU A 108 -1.22 -0.96 -17.76
N SER A 109 -0.83 -2.14 -17.26
CA SER A 109 -0.18 -3.16 -18.08
C SER A 109 -1.08 -3.72 -19.18
N GLN A 110 -2.37 -3.93 -18.89
CA GLN A 110 -3.36 -4.37 -19.88
C GLN A 110 -3.57 -3.30 -20.98
N LEU A 111 -3.73 -2.05 -20.57
CA LEU A 111 -3.84 -0.92 -21.49
C LEU A 111 -2.59 -0.74 -22.34
N ALA A 112 -1.40 -0.86 -21.73
CA ALA A 112 -0.14 -0.77 -22.47
C ALA A 112 -0.03 -1.87 -23.52
N SER A 113 -0.45 -3.08 -23.22
CA SER A 113 -0.46 -4.18 -24.19
C SER A 113 -1.47 -3.93 -25.33
N LYS A 114 -2.69 -3.43 -24.98
CA LYS A 114 -3.72 -3.10 -25.99
C LYS A 114 -3.31 -1.95 -26.92
N LEU A 115 -2.65 -0.93 -26.38
CA LEU A 115 -2.21 0.26 -27.11
C LEU A 115 -0.80 0.14 -27.68
N LYS A 116 -0.18 -1.04 -27.57
CA LYS A 116 1.21 -1.30 -28.01
C LYS A 116 2.22 -0.32 -27.42
N ALA A 117 1.97 0.15 -26.18
CA ALA A 117 2.92 1.00 -25.46
C ALA A 117 4.07 0.16 -24.86
N ASP A 118 5.28 0.70 -24.91
CA ASP A 118 6.50 0.03 -24.45
C ASP A 118 6.55 -0.10 -22.92
N TYR A 119 6.11 0.97 -22.22
CA TYR A 119 6.25 1.09 -20.79
C TYR A 119 4.98 1.60 -20.12
N ILE A 120 4.91 1.36 -18.82
CA ILE A 120 3.99 2.01 -17.89
C ILE A 120 4.79 2.78 -16.85
N ALA A 121 4.25 3.86 -16.31
CA ALA A 121 4.89 4.63 -15.25
C ALA A 121 3.89 5.15 -14.24
N THR A 122 4.38 5.43 -13.05
CA THR A 122 3.59 6.03 -11.95
C THR A 122 4.50 6.96 -11.13
N GLY A 123 3.89 7.88 -10.38
CA GLY A 123 4.59 8.77 -9.47
C GLY A 123 5.02 8.12 -8.13
N HIS A 124 5.28 6.81 -8.08
CA HIS A 124 5.76 6.18 -6.86
C HIS A 124 7.24 6.45 -6.62
N TYR A 125 7.59 6.66 -5.35
CA TYR A 125 8.97 6.74 -4.87
C TYR A 125 9.50 5.33 -4.61
N ALA A 126 9.97 4.68 -5.66
CA ALA A 126 10.62 3.38 -5.66
C ALA A 126 11.58 3.33 -6.86
N ARG A 127 12.51 2.39 -6.89
CA ARG A 127 13.48 2.24 -7.98
C ARG A 127 13.46 0.82 -8.54
N ILE A 128 13.79 0.70 -9.81
CA ILE A 128 13.96 -0.60 -10.46
C ILE A 128 15.38 -0.69 -10.99
N LYS A 129 16.09 -1.75 -10.61
CA LYS A 129 17.41 -2.09 -11.13
C LYS A 129 17.31 -3.31 -12.03
N LYS A 130 17.73 -3.17 -13.29
CA LYS A 130 17.88 -4.29 -14.22
C LYS A 130 19.25 -4.93 -13.99
N ILE A 131 19.26 -6.23 -13.72
CA ILE A 131 20.49 -7.01 -13.56
C ILE A 131 20.46 -8.22 -14.51
N LYS A 132 21.65 -8.70 -14.90
CA LYS A 132 21.81 -9.96 -15.63
C LYS A 132 22.40 -11.00 -14.68
N LYS A 133 21.73 -12.13 -14.47
CA LYS A 133 22.18 -13.23 -13.63
C LYS A 133 21.88 -14.55 -14.35
N ASN A 134 22.90 -15.40 -14.50
CA ASN A 134 22.77 -16.70 -15.19
C ASN A 134 22.04 -16.55 -16.54
N ASN A 135 22.50 -15.64 -17.39
CA ASN A 135 21.94 -15.27 -18.69
C ASN A 135 20.47 -14.82 -18.69
N LYS A 136 19.84 -14.66 -17.52
CA LYS A 136 18.47 -14.15 -17.39
C LYS A 136 18.47 -12.70 -16.92
N VAL A 137 17.61 -11.89 -17.52
CA VAL A 137 17.37 -10.50 -17.08
C VAL A 137 16.38 -10.54 -15.93
N ILE A 138 16.76 -9.92 -14.82
CA ILE A 138 15.95 -9.81 -13.60
C ILE A 138 15.77 -8.33 -13.26
N TYR A 139 14.56 -7.96 -12.86
CA TYR A 139 14.24 -6.61 -12.42
C TYR A 139 14.08 -6.62 -10.90
N GLU A 140 14.99 -5.95 -10.21
CA GLU A 140 14.96 -5.79 -8.76
C GLU A 140 14.21 -4.53 -8.39
N LEU A 141 13.29 -4.63 -7.45
CA LEU A 141 12.60 -3.49 -6.88
C LEU A 141 13.40 -3.00 -5.66
N LEU A 142 13.72 -1.71 -5.65
CA LEU A 142 14.52 -1.07 -4.61
C LEU A 142 13.71 0.00 -3.89
N LYS A 143 14.13 0.33 -2.66
CA LYS A 143 13.64 1.49 -1.90
C LYS A 143 13.84 2.77 -2.73
N GLY A 144 12.94 3.75 -2.59
CA GLY A 144 13.15 5.10 -3.11
C GLY A 144 14.32 5.79 -2.40
N LYS A 145 14.96 6.75 -3.07
CA LYS A 145 16.07 7.52 -2.49
C LYS A 145 15.63 8.35 -1.28
N ASP A 146 14.43 8.91 -1.33
CA ASP A 146 13.80 9.59 -0.20
C ASP A 146 13.29 8.56 0.83
N LYS A 147 14.02 8.38 1.94
CA LYS A 147 13.67 7.44 3.02
C LYS A 147 12.32 7.75 3.66
N ASN A 148 11.91 9.04 3.68
CA ASN A 148 10.65 9.48 4.29
C ASN A 148 9.44 9.27 3.37
N LYS A 149 9.69 9.16 2.06
CA LYS A 149 8.66 8.97 1.03
C LYS A 149 8.74 7.63 0.32
N ASP A 150 9.68 6.76 0.69
CA ASP A 150 9.80 5.41 0.11
C ASP A 150 8.46 4.66 0.13
N GLN A 151 7.99 4.29 -1.05
CA GLN A 151 6.71 3.61 -1.25
C GLN A 151 6.88 2.14 -1.68
N SER A 152 8.10 1.64 -1.69
CA SER A 152 8.38 0.25 -2.08
C SER A 152 7.57 -0.76 -1.26
N TYR A 153 7.28 -0.46 0.02
CA TYR A 153 6.40 -1.25 0.89
C TYR A 153 5.06 -1.62 0.24
N PHE A 154 4.46 -0.72 -0.54
CA PHE A 154 3.15 -0.98 -1.17
C PHE A 154 3.24 -1.77 -2.47
N LEU A 155 4.45 -2.09 -2.93
CA LEU A 155 4.73 -2.67 -4.24
C LEU A 155 5.20 -4.14 -4.18
N TRP A 156 5.23 -4.75 -3.00
CA TRP A 156 5.76 -6.11 -2.81
C TRP A 156 5.02 -7.18 -3.61
N ARG A 157 3.80 -6.93 -4.06
CA ARG A 157 3.04 -7.87 -4.91
C ARG A 157 3.38 -7.81 -6.39
N LEU A 158 4.17 -6.83 -6.83
CA LEU A 158 4.57 -6.74 -8.23
C LEU A 158 5.46 -7.92 -8.62
N ASN A 159 5.28 -8.39 -9.85
CA ASN A 159 6.03 -9.50 -10.43
C ASN A 159 6.94 -9.02 -11.56
N GLN A 160 7.78 -9.92 -12.08
CA GLN A 160 8.75 -9.62 -13.13
C GLN A 160 8.11 -9.11 -14.42
N ASN A 161 6.94 -9.63 -14.80
CA ASN A 161 6.23 -9.19 -16.02
C ASN A 161 5.82 -7.72 -15.95
N ILE A 162 5.36 -7.28 -14.76
CA ILE A 162 4.99 -5.88 -14.50
C ILE A 162 6.26 -5.03 -14.42
N LEU A 163 7.27 -5.45 -13.63
CA LEU A 163 8.48 -4.66 -13.41
C LEU A 163 9.28 -4.43 -14.70
N LYS A 164 9.31 -5.41 -15.60
CA LYS A 164 9.97 -5.30 -16.90
C LYS A 164 9.48 -4.09 -17.73
N LYS A 165 8.20 -3.75 -17.60
CA LYS A 165 7.56 -2.64 -18.32
C LYS A 165 7.38 -1.38 -17.48
N THR A 166 7.78 -1.38 -16.21
CA THR A 166 7.52 -0.27 -15.27
C THR A 166 8.69 0.69 -15.17
N ILE A 167 8.38 1.99 -15.16
CA ILE A 167 9.32 3.06 -14.84
C ILE A 167 8.80 3.82 -13.63
N PHE A 168 9.67 4.11 -12.66
CA PHE A 168 9.42 4.98 -11.52
C PHE A 168 10.27 6.26 -11.66
N PRO A 169 9.79 7.30 -12.33
CA PRO A 169 10.61 8.48 -12.64
C PRO A 169 11.07 9.23 -11.39
N LEU A 170 10.32 9.13 -10.29
CA LEU A 170 10.60 9.86 -9.06
C LEU A 170 11.48 9.10 -8.07
N GLY A 171 11.86 7.86 -8.39
CA GLY A 171 12.58 6.99 -7.44
C GLY A 171 13.94 7.52 -6.98
N GLU A 172 14.62 8.29 -7.83
CA GLU A 172 15.94 8.88 -7.54
C GLU A 172 15.87 10.29 -6.91
N PHE A 173 14.66 10.85 -6.73
CA PHE A 173 14.47 12.21 -6.24
C PHE A 173 13.93 12.23 -4.81
N LYS A 174 14.30 13.28 -4.05
CA LYS A 174 13.62 13.62 -2.80
C LYS A 174 12.33 14.38 -3.08
N LYS A 175 11.36 14.30 -2.18
CA LYS A 175 10.07 14.99 -2.34
C LYS A 175 10.19 16.50 -2.54
N GLU A 176 11.17 17.11 -1.89
CA GLU A 176 11.44 18.55 -2.03
C GLU A 176 11.94 18.90 -3.45
N GLU A 177 12.78 18.05 -4.04
CA GLU A 177 13.24 18.22 -5.42
C GLU A 177 12.07 18.10 -6.40
N VAL A 178 11.17 17.14 -6.15
CA VAL A 178 9.95 16.95 -6.96
C VAL A 178 9.03 18.17 -6.86
N LYS A 179 8.90 18.78 -5.68
CA LYS A 179 8.13 20.02 -5.51
C LYS A 179 8.77 21.18 -6.30
N LYS A 180 10.09 21.38 -6.17
CA LYS A 180 10.81 22.43 -6.91
C LYS A 180 10.64 22.25 -8.44
N MET A 181 10.75 21.03 -8.95
CA MET A 181 10.50 20.75 -10.37
C MET A 181 9.06 21.08 -10.79
N ALA A 182 8.08 20.71 -9.97
CA ALA A 182 6.68 21.02 -10.24
C ALA A 182 6.42 22.54 -10.25
N ASP A 183 7.00 23.27 -9.31
CA ASP A 183 6.88 24.73 -9.23
C ASP A 183 7.55 25.40 -10.45
N PHE A 184 8.74 24.96 -10.83
CA PHE A 184 9.45 25.42 -12.03
C PHE A 184 8.63 25.23 -13.31
N TRP A 185 7.93 24.08 -13.43
CA TRP A 185 7.04 23.82 -14.56
C TRP A 185 5.63 24.38 -14.37
N GLN A 186 5.42 25.15 -13.31
CA GLN A 186 4.14 25.76 -12.97
C GLN A 186 3.00 24.72 -12.93
N ILE A 187 3.29 23.50 -12.49
CA ILE A 187 2.29 22.45 -12.26
C ILE A 187 1.58 22.79 -10.95
N LYS A 188 0.69 23.77 -10.99
CA LYS A 188 -0.14 24.14 -9.84
C LYS A 188 -1.25 23.12 -9.69
N ILE A 189 -1.28 22.43 -8.54
CA ILE A 189 -2.39 21.57 -8.17
C ILE A 189 -3.16 22.31 -7.08
N THR A 190 -4.44 22.50 -7.30
CA THR A 190 -5.32 23.12 -6.29
C THR A 190 -5.18 22.39 -4.96
N LYS A 191 -5.08 23.10 -3.85
CA LYS A 191 -4.88 22.60 -2.48
C LYS A 191 -5.93 21.58 -2.00
N SER A 192 -6.96 21.30 -2.82
CA SER A 192 -8.07 20.38 -2.50
C SER A 192 -7.67 18.90 -2.40
N ILE A 193 -6.56 18.47 -3.00
CA ILE A 193 -6.06 17.12 -2.83
C ILE A 193 -5.00 17.11 -1.73
N LYS A 194 -5.45 17.00 -0.48
CA LYS A 194 -4.55 16.61 0.63
C LYS A 194 -3.89 15.29 0.26
N GLU A 195 -2.55 15.22 0.39
CA GLU A 195 -1.84 13.93 0.27
C GLU A 195 -2.60 12.88 1.09
N SER A 196 -3.04 11.81 0.44
CA SER A 196 -3.91 10.80 1.05
C SER A 196 -3.16 10.09 2.18
N GLN A 197 -3.30 10.59 3.41
CA GLN A 197 -2.83 9.88 4.60
C GLN A 197 -3.80 8.79 5.04
N ASN A 198 -5.04 8.83 4.53
CA ASN A 198 -6.16 7.94 4.84
C ASN A 198 -6.56 7.09 3.63
N LEU A 199 -7.55 6.23 3.82
CA LEU A 199 -8.11 5.41 2.75
C LEU A 199 -8.72 6.31 1.66
N CYS A 200 -8.34 6.09 0.40
CA CYS A 200 -8.72 6.97 -0.72
C CYS A 200 -10.23 6.93 -1.07
N PHE A 201 -10.99 5.98 -0.53
CA PHE A 201 -12.42 5.80 -0.78
C PHE A 201 -13.32 6.28 0.37
N THR A 202 -12.75 6.70 1.50
CA THR A 202 -13.49 7.28 2.62
C THR A 202 -12.64 8.27 3.41
N ASN A 203 -13.26 9.38 3.80
CA ASN A 203 -12.65 10.36 4.71
C ASN A 203 -12.95 10.03 6.19
N ASP A 204 -13.96 9.18 6.44
CA ASP A 204 -14.42 8.78 7.75
C ASP A 204 -14.61 7.25 7.75
N LEU A 205 -13.63 6.56 8.34
CA LEU A 205 -13.63 5.11 8.38
C LEU A 205 -14.75 4.56 9.27
N GLU A 206 -15.05 5.21 10.38
CA GLU A 206 -16.07 4.76 11.32
C GLU A 206 -17.45 4.82 10.67
N LYS A 207 -17.81 5.95 10.04
CA LYS A 207 -19.05 6.07 9.27
C LYS A 207 -19.13 5.10 8.09
N PHE A 208 -17.99 4.82 7.45
CA PHE A 208 -17.93 3.83 6.37
C PHE A 208 -18.22 2.42 6.89
N ILE A 209 -17.65 2.05 8.05
CA ILE A 209 -17.88 0.76 8.70
C ILE A 209 -19.35 0.65 9.13
N LEU A 210 -19.90 1.65 9.82
CA LEU A 210 -21.30 1.68 10.27
C LEU A 210 -22.30 1.51 9.12
N LYS A 211 -21.98 2.03 7.93
CA LYS A 211 -22.83 1.86 6.75
C LYS A 211 -22.82 0.44 6.19
N ASN A 212 -21.73 -0.30 6.37
CA ASN A 212 -21.53 -1.62 5.75
C ASN A 212 -21.71 -2.79 6.72
N PHE A 213 -21.73 -2.52 8.03
CA PHE A 213 -21.91 -3.54 9.07
C PHE A 213 -22.99 -3.11 10.05
N LYS A 214 -23.84 -4.06 10.41
CA LYS A 214 -24.73 -3.88 11.56
C LYS A 214 -23.88 -3.88 12.83
N THR A 215 -24.21 -3.00 13.77
CA THR A 215 -23.57 -3.03 15.08
C THR A 215 -23.92 -4.33 15.79
N HIS A 216 -22.92 -4.97 16.36
CA HIS A 216 -23.07 -6.19 17.13
C HIS A 216 -22.26 -6.06 18.42
N LYS A 217 -22.96 -5.74 19.52
CA LYS A 217 -22.32 -5.56 20.83
C LYS A 217 -21.56 -6.80 21.25
N GLY A 218 -20.40 -6.62 21.85
CA GLY A 218 -19.58 -7.69 22.40
C GLY A 218 -18.83 -7.22 23.65
N ALA A 219 -18.29 -8.17 24.39
CA ALA A 219 -17.58 -7.89 25.62
C ALA A 219 -16.16 -7.37 25.37
N ILE A 220 -15.73 -6.39 26.16
CA ILE A 220 -14.33 -6.01 26.33
C ILE A 220 -13.80 -6.73 27.57
N ILE A 221 -12.76 -7.55 27.37
CA ILE A 221 -12.15 -8.38 28.40
C ILE A 221 -10.77 -7.82 28.77
N ASP A 222 -10.54 -7.54 30.02
CA ASP A 222 -9.21 -7.24 30.55
C ASP A 222 -8.46 -8.55 30.80
N LEU A 223 -7.38 -8.78 30.04
CA LEU A 223 -6.58 -10.01 30.15
C LEU A 223 -5.84 -10.18 31.47
N THR A 224 -5.53 -9.09 32.16
CA THR A 224 -4.83 -9.18 33.46
C THR A 224 -5.74 -9.64 34.60
N LYS A 225 -7.03 -9.33 34.48
CA LYS A 225 -8.04 -9.66 35.48
C LYS A 225 -8.95 -10.81 35.03
N ASN A 226 -8.86 -11.20 33.76
CA ASN A 226 -9.76 -12.14 33.10
C ASN A 226 -11.25 -11.80 33.32
N LYS A 227 -11.60 -10.50 33.31
CA LYS A 227 -12.94 -10.00 33.58
C LYS A 227 -13.48 -9.12 32.45
N LYS A 228 -14.79 -9.16 32.24
CA LYS A 228 -15.51 -8.21 31.41
C LYS A 228 -15.44 -6.82 32.07
N VAL A 229 -14.97 -5.82 31.32
CA VAL A 229 -14.77 -4.44 31.80
C VAL A 229 -15.53 -3.40 30.99
N GLY A 230 -16.23 -3.82 29.93
CA GLY A 230 -17.04 -2.96 29.11
C GLY A 230 -17.65 -3.68 27.92
N GLU A 231 -18.24 -2.89 27.04
CA GLU A 231 -18.82 -3.38 25.78
C GLU A 231 -18.35 -2.55 24.58
N HIS A 232 -18.29 -3.19 23.42
CA HIS A 232 -17.97 -2.56 22.14
C HIS A 232 -19.09 -2.78 21.11
N LEU A 233 -19.13 -1.95 20.06
CA LEU A 233 -20.17 -2.01 19.01
C LEU A 233 -19.87 -3.02 17.89
N GLY A 234 -18.73 -3.71 17.95
CA GLY A 234 -18.26 -4.70 16.99
C GLY A 234 -16.74 -4.71 16.88
N ILE A 235 -16.12 -5.90 16.78
CA ILE A 235 -14.65 -6.06 16.73
C ILE A 235 -14.01 -5.42 15.49
N TYR A 236 -14.78 -5.17 14.43
CA TYR A 236 -14.32 -4.55 13.19
C TYR A 236 -14.04 -3.04 13.31
N PHE A 237 -14.48 -2.39 14.37
CA PHE A 237 -14.13 -1.00 14.67
C PHE A 237 -12.74 -0.86 15.31
N TYR A 238 -12.11 -1.97 15.69
CA TYR A 238 -10.87 -1.96 16.46
C TYR A 238 -9.70 -2.56 15.68
N THR A 239 -8.52 -2.04 15.97
CA THR A 239 -7.25 -2.56 15.43
C THR A 239 -6.33 -2.96 16.58
N ILE A 240 -5.57 -4.04 16.43
CA ILE A 240 -4.55 -4.43 17.42
C ILE A 240 -3.54 -3.29 17.58
N GLY A 241 -3.26 -2.92 18.83
CA GLY A 241 -2.45 -1.76 19.20
C GLY A 241 -3.23 -0.45 19.29
N GLN A 242 -4.56 -0.46 19.08
CA GLN A 242 -5.39 0.72 19.27
C GLN A 242 -5.51 1.05 20.76
N ARG A 243 -5.33 2.34 21.10
CA ARG A 243 -5.53 2.91 22.44
C ARG A 243 -6.81 3.72 22.54
N LYS A 244 -7.13 4.47 21.48
CA LYS A 244 -8.29 5.40 21.49
C LYS A 244 -9.60 4.64 21.31
N ASN A 245 -10.71 5.20 21.84
CA ASN A 245 -12.09 4.72 21.70
C ASN A 245 -12.38 3.35 22.34
N ILE A 246 -11.54 2.87 23.27
CA ILE A 246 -11.82 1.64 24.03
C ILE A 246 -12.91 1.88 25.10
N ARG A 247 -13.08 3.15 25.54
CA ARG A 247 -14.12 3.60 26.48
C ARG A 247 -14.13 2.83 27.82
N VAL A 248 -12.98 2.50 28.34
CA VAL A 248 -12.83 1.87 29.66
C VAL A 248 -12.02 2.82 30.54
N PRO A 249 -12.51 3.21 31.72
CA PRO A 249 -11.80 4.10 32.62
C PRO A 249 -10.70 3.37 33.37
N TYR A 250 -9.44 3.71 33.06
CA TYR A 250 -8.27 3.15 33.74
C TYR A 250 -7.23 4.23 34.08
N LYS A 251 -6.42 3.97 35.12
CA LYS A 251 -5.34 4.86 35.57
C LYS A 251 -4.16 4.91 34.56
N GLU A 252 -3.95 3.83 33.78
CA GLU A 252 -2.89 3.73 32.76
C GLU A 252 -3.47 3.44 31.37
N PRO A 253 -2.69 3.66 30.28
CA PRO A 253 -3.14 3.36 28.93
C PRO A 253 -3.35 1.86 28.70
N TYR A 254 -4.50 1.49 28.13
CA TYR A 254 -4.81 0.14 27.67
C TYR A 254 -4.77 0.06 26.15
N TYR A 255 -4.38 -1.11 25.65
CA TYR A 255 -4.29 -1.39 24.22
C TYR A 255 -5.12 -2.61 23.84
N VAL A 256 -5.71 -2.59 22.67
CA VAL A 256 -6.31 -3.78 22.06
C VAL A 256 -5.18 -4.76 21.70
N VAL A 257 -5.23 -5.98 22.23
CA VAL A 257 -4.21 -7.01 22.04
C VAL A 257 -4.70 -8.19 21.21
N LYS A 258 -6.01 -8.51 21.29
CA LYS A 258 -6.60 -9.62 20.53
C LYS A 258 -8.06 -9.33 20.22
N LYS A 259 -8.53 -9.88 19.11
CA LYS A 259 -9.94 -9.89 18.71
C LYS A 259 -10.38 -11.33 18.45
N ASP A 260 -11.47 -11.74 19.05
CA ASP A 260 -12.08 -13.05 18.79
C ASP A 260 -13.38 -12.87 18.01
N LYS A 261 -13.38 -13.32 16.77
CA LYS A 261 -14.55 -13.24 15.89
C LYS A 261 -15.67 -14.20 16.32
N LYS A 262 -15.31 -15.39 16.87
CA LYS A 262 -16.28 -16.42 17.20
C LYS A 262 -17.15 -15.99 18.38
N THR A 263 -16.53 -15.45 19.41
CA THR A 263 -17.18 -14.98 20.64
C THR A 263 -17.54 -13.49 20.61
N ASN A 264 -17.14 -12.77 19.53
CA ASN A 264 -17.26 -11.32 19.40
C ASN A 264 -16.67 -10.56 20.62
N GLN A 265 -15.49 -11.00 21.08
CA GLN A 265 -14.80 -10.41 22.23
C GLN A 265 -13.59 -9.59 21.78
N LEU A 266 -13.39 -8.47 22.48
CA LEU A 266 -12.23 -7.62 22.35
C LEU A 266 -11.39 -7.76 23.62
N PHE A 267 -10.13 -8.15 23.47
CA PHE A 267 -9.20 -8.31 24.57
C PHE A 267 -8.27 -7.12 24.66
N ILE A 268 -8.11 -6.60 25.87
CA ILE A 268 -7.26 -5.44 26.17
C ILE A 268 -6.27 -5.77 27.27
N ALA A 269 -5.12 -5.06 27.27
CA ALA A 269 -4.13 -5.15 28.34
C ALA A 269 -3.48 -3.78 28.57
N PRO A 270 -3.01 -3.50 29.80
CA PRO A 270 -2.33 -2.25 30.12
C PRO A 270 -0.93 -2.16 29.49
N ALA A 271 -0.45 -0.94 29.29
CA ALA A 271 0.84 -0.66 28.68
C ALA A 271 2.02 -1.30 29.43
N SER A 272 1.91 -1.44 30.74
CA SER A 272 2.90 -2.07 31.61
C SER A 272 3.10 -3.56 31.33
N LYS A 273 2.09 -4.26 30.81
CA LYS A 273 2.06 -5.71 30.59
C LYS A 273 2.42 -6.08 29.14
N LYS A 274 3.70 -5.88 28.77
CA LYS A 274 4.20 -6.07 27.39
C LYS A 274 4.06 -7.50 26.89
N GLU A 275 4.07 -8.50 27.75
CA GLU A 275 3.92 -9.92 27.45
C GLU A 275 2.63 -10.25 26.66
N PHE A 276 1.57 -9.47 26.84
CA PHE A 276 0.30 -9.68 26.12
C PHE A 276 0.31 -9.23 24.66
N PHE A 277 1.27 -8.41 24.24
CA PHE A 277 1.25 -7.84 22.90
C PHE A 277 2.58 -7.94 22.14
N GLN A 278 3.61 -8.55 22.73
CA GLN A 278 4.88 -8.83 22.07
C GLN A 278 4.85 -10.19 21.37
N SER A 279 5.56 -10.27 20.26
CA SER A 279 5.73 -11.51 19.48
C SER A 279 7.14 -11.64 18.95
N ASN A 280 7.65 -12.88 18.96
CA ASN A 280 8.96 -13.27 18.40
C ASN A 280 8.80 -14.01 17.07
N GLU A 281 7.60 -14.44 16.71
CA GLU A 281 7.34 -15.16 15.48
C GLU A 281 6.05 -14.65 14.81
N ILE A 282 6.06 -14.61 13.48
CA ILE A 282 4.94 -14.16 12.66
C ILE A 282 4.71 -15.17 11.55
N GLU A 283 3.55 -15.81 11.51
CA GLU A 283 3.11 -16.64 10.38
C GLU A 283 2.61 -15.74 9.25
N LEU A 284 2.97 -16.11 8.01
CA LEU A 284 2.64 -15.35 6.81
C LEU A 284 1.82 -16.17 5.82
N GLU A 285 0.88 -15.50 5.17
CA GLU A 285 0.11 -16.03 4.03
C GLU A 285 0.27 -15.12 2.80
N ARG A 286 -0.18 -15.59 1.63
CA ARG A 286 -0.15 -14.83 0.36
C ARG A 286 1.23 -14.28 0.02
N ILE A 287 2.28 -15.07 0.25
CA ILE A 287 3.67 -14.67 -0.03
C ILE A 287 3.86 -14.36 -1.52
N ASN A 288 4.59 -13.30 -1.80
CA ASN A 288 5.15 -13.01 -3.11
C ASN A 288 6.63 -12.65 -2.99
N PHE A 289 7.46 -13.21 -3.85
CA PHE A 289 8.85 -12.82 -4.05
C PHE A 289 8.96 -12.02 -5.34
N VAL A 290 9.44 -10.79 -5.24
CA VAL A 290 9.44 -9.84 -6.36
C VAL A 290 10.31 -10.28 -7.52
N SER A 291 11.52 -10.79 -7.20
CA SER A 291 12.49 -11.21 -8.24
C SER A 291 12.47 -12.74 -8.42
N HIS A 292 12.88 -13.46 -7.41
CA HIS A 292 12.91 -14.93 -7.37
C HIS A 292 12.79 -15.39 -5.91
N LYS A 293 12.36 -16.62 -5.71
CA LYS A 293 12.33 -17.22 -4.37
C LYS A 293 13.77 -17.32 -3.83
N PRO A 294 14.07 -16.70 -2.69
CA PRO A 294 15.41 -16.78 -2.11
C PRO A 294 15.68 -18.16 -1.51
N LYS A 295 16.96 -18.48 -1.30
CA LYS A 295 17.35 -19.63 -0.47
C LYS A 295 16.93 -19.31 0.98
N LEU A 296 16.33 -20.28 1.64
CA LEU A 296 15.89 -20.20 3.04
C LEU A 296 16.77 -21.08 3.92
N PRO A 297 16.97 -20.72 5.21
CA PRO A 297 16.49 -19.51 5.89
C PRO A 297 17.21 -18.24 5.40
N LEU A 298 16.46 -17.10 5.36
CA LEU A 298 16.96 -15.82 4.88
C LEU A 298 17.01 -14.78 6.00
N LYS A 299 18.19 -14.27 6.34
CA LYS A 299 18.34 -13.08 7.19
C LYS A 299 17.90 -11.83 6.41
N CYS A 300 16.99 -11.06 6.96
CA CYS A 300 16.42 -9.88 6.32
C CYS A 300 15.99 -8.80 7.32
N GLU A 301 15.75 -7.61 6.82
CA GLU A 301 15.05 -6.56 7.53
C GLU A 301 13.57 -6.58 7.12
N VAL A 302 12.66 -6.36 8.07
CA VAL A 302 11.21 -6.44 7.83
C VAL A 302 10.51 -5.19 8.31
N LYS A 303 9.56 -4.69 7.53
CA LYS A 303 8.53 -3.75 7.98
C LYS A 303 7.21 -4.50 8.13
N ILE A 304 6.62 -4.47 9.32
CA ILE A 304 5.30 -5.06 9.60
C ILE A 304 4.15 -4.07 9.44
N ARG A 305 4.46 -2.80 9.21
CA ARG A 305 3.54 -1.69 8.83
C ARG A 305 4.32 -0.68 8.02
N TYR A 306 3.66 0.09 7.17
CA TYR A 306 4.31 1.07 6.29
C TYR A 306 5.26 2.03 7.03
N ARG A 307 4.81 2.62 8.15
CA ARG A 307 5.59 3.59 8.92
C ARG A 307 6.38 2.98 10.08
N SER A 308 6.41 1.64 10.22
CA SER A 308 7.23 1.01 11.25
C SER A 308 8.71 1.13 10.93
N GLN A 309 9.52 1.06 11.98
CA GLN A 309 10.96 0.86 11.82
C GLN A 309 11.26 -0.50 11.21
N PHE A 310 12.44 -0.66 10.63
CA PHE A 310 12.95 -1.94 10.18
C PHE A 310 13.32 -2.82 11.37
N ILE A 311 12.93 -4.08 11.29
CA ILE A 311 13.14 -5.09 12.31
C ILE A 311 14.00 -6.19 11.71
N LYS A 312 15.06 -6.61 12.39
CA LYS A 312 15.88 -7.76 11.98
C LYS A 312 15.12 -9.05 12.19
N ALA A 313 15.04 -9.89 11.17
CA ALA A 313 14.30 -11.14 11.18
C ALA A 313 14.99 -12.21 10.32
N ILE A 314 14.53 -13.44 10.51
CA ILE A 314 14.90 -14.59 9.68
C ILE A 314 13.60 -15.11 9.05
N LEU A 315 13.51 -15.05 7.73
CA LEU A 315 12.43 -15.68 6.97
C LEU A 315 12.77 -17.16 6.79
N PHE A 316 11.86 -18.04 7.17
CA PHE A 316 12.01 -19.48 7.02
C PHE A 316 10.69 -20.15 6.65
N GLN A 317 10.76 -21.42 6.30
CA GLN A 317 9.59 -22.23 5.96
C GLN A 317 9.48 -23.40 6.95
N LYS A 318 8.28 -23.58 7.54
CA LYS A 318 7.94 -24.69 8.42
C LYS A 318 6.58 -25.23 8.00
N TYR A 319 6.46 -26.55 7.78
CA TYR A 319 5.22 -27.22 7.32
C TYR A 319 4.57 -26.52 6.11
N LYS A 320 5.38 -26.21 5.08
CA LYS A 320 4.96 -25.48 3.85
C LYS A 320 4.47 -24.04 4.09
N LYS A 321 4.46 -23.54 5.32
CA LYS A 321 4.09 -22.17 5.67
C LYS A 321 5.34 -21.31 5.87
N TYR A 322 5.20 -20.01 5.60
CA TYR A 322 6.29 -19.07 5.79
C TYR A 322 6.17 -18.37 7.13
N HIS A 323 7.29 -18.24 7.82
CA HIS A 323 7.40 -17.63 9.13
C HIS A 323 8.54 -16.63 9.17
N LEU A 324 8.39 -15.61 10.00
CA LEU A 324 9.45 -14.67 10.38
C LEU A 324 9.79 -14.91 11.84
N LYS A 325 11.02 -15.34 12.13
CA LYS A 325 11.60 -15.30 13.48
C LYS A 325 12.15 -13.89 13.68
N ILE A 326 11.59 -13.15 14.62
CA ILE A 326 11.97 -11.78 14.96
C ILE A 326 13.09 -11.83 16.01
N LEU A 327 14.19 -11.12 15.76
CA LEU A 327 15.37 -11.21 16.66
C LEU A 327 15.18 -10.44 17.99
N LYS A 328 14.33 -9.40 17.99
CA LYS A 328 13.92 -8.66 19.21
C LYS A 328 12.41 -8.57 19.22
N PRO A 329 11.72 -8.92 20.29
CA PRO A 329 10.25 -8.92 20.35
C PRO A 329 9.65 -7.63 19.83
N VAL A 330 8.59 -7.75 19.05
CA VAL A 330 7.86 -6.61 18.48
C VAL A 330 6.43 -6.58 18.99
N SER A 331 5.96 -5.38 19.25
CA SER A 331 4.60 -5.17 19.76
C SER A 331 3.57 -5.04 18.65
N PHE A 332 2.36 -5.51 18.94
CA PHE A 332 1.17 -5.26 18.13
C PHE A 332 1.27 -5.78 16.69
N VAL A 333 1.74 -7.01 16.54
CA VAL A 333 1.65 -7.72 15.26
C VAL A 333 0.18 -7.83 14.88
N THR A 334 -0.18 -7.28 13.70
CA THR A 334 -1.57 -7.07 13.35
C THR A 334 -1.95 -7.95 12.15
N PRO A 335 -2.83 -8.97 12.34
CA PRO A 335 -3.33 -9.79 11.25
C PRO A 335 -4.01 -8.96 10.15
N GLY A 336 -3.70 -9.30 8.89
CA GLY A 336 -4.17 -8.55 7.72
C GLY A 336 -3.21 -7.46 7.23
N GLN A 337 -2.28 -6.98 8.06
CA GLN A 337 -1.18 -6.13 7.60
C GLN A 337 -0.18 -6.94 6.80
N SER A 338 0.72 -6.24 6.09
CA SER A 338 1.80 -6.91 5.37
C SER A 338 3.12 -6.84 6.13
N ALA A 339 3.83 -7.96 6.15
CA ALA A 339 5.25 -7.99 6.46
C ALA A 339 6.02 -7.96 5.13
N VAL A 340 6.85 -6.93 4.95
CA VAL A 340 7.63 -6.72 3.71
C VAL A 340 9.11 -6.82 4.04
N PHE A 341 9.82 -7.69 3.33
CA PHE A 341 11.22 -8.05 3.63
C PHE A 341 12.18 -7.45 2.65
N TYR A 342 13.29 -6.98 3.21
CA TYR A 342 14.37 -6.28 2.49
C TYR A 342 15.74 -6.87 2.81
N GLN A 343 16.65 -6.76 1.86
CA GLN A 343 18.09 -6.87 2.07
C GLN A 343 18.73 -5.59 1.57
N LYS A 344 19.28 -4.79 2.49
CA LYS A 344 19.79 -3.44 2.22
C LYS A 344 18.69 -2.59 1.56
N GLU A 345 18.87 -2.15 0.31
CA GLU A 345 17.90 -1.38 -0.44
C GLU A 345 16.91 -2.24 -1.24
N LYS A 346 17.23 -3.51 -1.46
CA LYS A 346 16.44 -4.41 -2.30
C LYS A 346 15.21 -4.92 -1.53
N LEU A 347 14.05 -4.75 -2.11
CA LEU A 347 12.83 -5.40 -1.68
C LEU A 347 12.83 -6.85 -2.19
N ILE A 348 12.84 -7.81 -1.30
CA ILE A 348 12.85 -9.25 -1.62
C ILE A 348 11.45 -9.74 -1.91
N GLY A 349 10.49 -9.33 -1.09
CA GLY A 349 9.10 -9.76 -1.17
C GLY A 349 8.29 -9.31 0.03
N GLY A 350 7.14 -9.92 0.17
CA GLY A 350 6.25 -9.68 1.30
C GLY A 350 5.22 -10.79 1.45
N GLY A 351 4.48 -10.73 2.54
CA GLY A 351 3.35 -11.60 2.83
C GLY A 351 2.36 -10.91 3.74
N VAL A 352 1.13 -11.41 3.79
CA VAL A 352 0.11 -10.92 4.72
C VAL A 352 0.28 -11.63 6.05
N ILE A 353 0.28 -10.87 7.14
CA ILE A 353 0.33 -11.37 8.52
C ILE A 353 -0.98 -12.11 8.82
N LYS A 354 -0.86 -13.34 9.28
CA LYS A 354 -1.99 -14.21 9.61
C LYS A 354 -2.54 -13.95 11.01
#